data_049f213b1269da0e562908a2910bc265
#
_entry.id   049f213b1269da0e562908a2910bc265
#
_cell.length_a   1.000
_cell.length_b   1.000
_cell.length_c   1.000
_cell.angle_alpha   90.00
_cell.angle_beta   90.00
_cell.angle_gamma   90.00
#
_symmetry.space_group_name_H-M   'P 1'
#
loop_
_entity.id
_entity.type
_entity.pdbx_description
1 polymer ?
#
loop_
_entity_poly.entity_id
_entity_poly.type
_entity_poly.pdbx_seq_one_letter_code
_entity_poly.pdbx_strand_id
1 'polypeptide(L)'
;PRDENGLVQVVCGAPNVHADMWAIWLPPQSTVPASFDDDEPFVLDARPLRGVLSQGMLAAADELDIGTDHEGIIEIHEHDVPAGVELTAGAGFAETFGLDDYVLDIENKMFTHRPDCFGQLGVAREIAGIFHQQFTSPDWYESVQQFTNAEGLDLKVTNDAPELVPRFMAVAFRDVTVQPRTQWVAAHCGGARRR
;
A
#
# COMPACT_ATOMS: atom_id res chain seq x y z
N PRO A 1 7.15 -27.24 10.15
CA PRO A 1 8.46 -27.44 10.76
C PRO A 1 9.55 -27.00 9.77
N ARG A 2 10.55 -26.30 10.28
CA ARG A 2 11.75 -25.97 9.51
C ARG A 2 12.65 -27.20 9.43
N ASP A 3 13.40 -27.32 8.36
CA ASP A 3 14.44 -28.34 8.27
C ASP A 3 15.63 -28.03 9.22
N GLU A 4 16.67 -28.87 9.21
CA GLU A 4 17.88 -28.69 10.00
C GLU A 4 18.67 -27.40 9.66
N ASN A 5 18.42 -26.80 8.49
CA ASN A 5 18.99 -25.54 8.03
C ASN A 5 18.07 -24.34 8.30
N GLY A 6 16.92 -24.56 8.95
CA GLY A 6 15.92 -23.53 9.20
C GLY A 6 15.04 -23.19 7.99
N LEU A 7 15.15 -23.96 6.88
CA LEU A 7 14.37 -23.75 5.67
C LEU A 7 12.95 -24.35 5.77
N VAL A 8 12.02 -23.76 5.05
CA VAL A 8 10.64 -24.21 4.95
C VAL A 8 10.34 -24.67 3.53
N GLN A 9 9.83 -25.91 3.39
CA GLN A 9 9.40 -26.42 2.10
C GLN A 9 8.04 -25.87 1.74
N VAL A 10 7.96 -25.11 0.62
CA VAL A 10 6.70 -24.60 0.06
C VAL A 10 6.61 -25.01 -1.40
N VAL A 11 5.45 -25.52 -1.83
CA VAL A 11 5.16 -25.83 -3.23
C VAL A 11 4.38 -24.65 -3.81
N CYS A 12 4.92 -24.01 -4.82
CA CYS A 12 4.31 -22.89 -5.51
C CYS A 12 4.21 -23.15 -7.01
N GLY A 13 3.10 -22.78 -7.61
CA GLY A 13 2.85 -22.90 -9.05
C GLY A 13 2.91 -21.58 -9.80
N ALA A 14 3.22 -20.48 -9.13
CA ALA A 14 3.28 -19.16 -9.74
C ALA A 14 4.41 -19.08 -10.79
N PRO A 15 4.17 -18.41 -11.93
CA PRO A 15 5.14 -18.37 -13.05
C PRO A 15 6.37 -17.51 -12.75
N ASN A 16 6.30 -16.61 -11.75
CA ASN A 16 7.35 -15.66 -11.41
C ASN A 16 8.26 -16.13 -10.27
N VAL A 17 8.13 -17.37 -9.79
CA VAL A 17 9.00 -17.90 -8.74
C VAL A 17 10.41 -18.13 -9.27
N HIS A 18 11.41 -17.52 -8.64
CA HIS A 18 12.82 -17.75 -8.94
C HIS A 18 13.68 -17.73 -7.67
N ALA A 19 14.94 -18.14 -7.80
CA ALA A 19 15.89 -18.12 -6.69
C ALA A 19 16.22 -16.69 -6.25
N ASP A 20 16.52 -16.53 -4.97
CA ASP A 20 16.98 -15.26 -4.35
C ASP A 20 15.96 -14.13 -4.35
N MET A 21 14.67 -14.43 -4.63
CA MET A 21 13.61 -13.43 -4.51
C MET A 21 13.13 -13.28 -3.06
N TRP A 22 12.70 -12.08 -2.70
CA TRP A 22 11.91 -11.84 -1.50
C TRP A 22 10.44 -12.06 -1.80
N ALA A 23 9.81 -12.96 -1.07
CA ALA A 23 8.40 -13.29 -1.22
C ALA A 23 7.69 -13.32 0.14
N ILE A 24 6.38 -13.19 0.13
CA ILE A 24 5.56 -13.23 1.34
C ILE A 24 5.07 -14.66 1.54
N TRP A 25 5.44 -15.25 2.68
CA TRP A 25 5.03 -16.58 3.07
C TRP A 25 3.92 -16.54 4.11
N LEU A 26 2.83 -17.20 3.82
CA LEU A 26 1.75 -17.48 4.76
C LEU A 26 1.97 -18.88 5.36
N PRO A 27 2.26 -18.99 6.66
CA PRO A 27 2.52 -20.26 7.32
C PRO A 27 1.24 -21.12 7.48
N PRO A 28 1.37 -22.42 7.74
CA PRO A 28 0.23 -23.22 8.19
C PRO A 28 -0.40 -22.65 9.44
N GLN A 29 -1.70 -22.78 9.58
CA GLN A 29 -2.56 -22.22 10.64
C GLN A 29 -2.79 -20.70 10.55
N SER A 30 -2.29 -20.03 9.52
CA SER A 30 -2.70 -18.66 9.23
C SER A 30 -3.96 -18.63 8.37
N THR A 31 -4.79 -17.62 8.56
CA THR A 31 -5.92 -17.32 7.69
C THR A 31 -5.45 -16.48 6.52
N VAL A 32 -5.91 -16.79 5.31
CA VAL A 32 -5.64 -15.97 4.12
C VAL A 32 -6.40 -14.65 4.27
N PRO A 33 -5.74 -13.48 4.28
CA PRO A 33 -6.35 -12.19 4.58
C PRO A 33 -7.58 -11.86 3.75
N ALA A 34 -7.57 -12.15 2.45
CA ALA A 34 -8.71 -11.89 1.57
C ALA A 34 -10.00 -12.63 1.96
N SER A 35 -9.89 -13.65 2.81
CA SER A 35 -11.04 -14.46 3.28
C SER A 35 -11.51 -14.11 4.69
N PHE A 36 -10.95 -13.08 5.34
CA PHE A 36 -11.32 -12.76 6.73
C PHE A 36 -12.81 -12.45 6.93
N ASP A 37 -13.44 -11.85 5.93
CA ASP A 37 -14.85 -11.45 5.99
C ASP A 37 -15.80 -12.54 5.42
N ASP A 38 -15.29 -13.70 5.01
CA ASP A 38 -16.08 -14.83 4.53
C ASP A 38 -16.78 -15.54 5.69
N ASP A 39 -17.91 -16.19 5.42
CA ASP A 39 -18.64 -17.01 6.42
C ASP A 39 -17.74 -18.15 6.95
N GLU A 40 -16.85 -18.68 6.12
CA GLU A 40 -15.84 -19.69 6.46
C GLU A 40 -14.45 -19.21 5.99
N PRO A 41 -13.69 -18.46 6.83
CA PRO A 41 -12.36 -18.00 6.49
C PRO A 41 -11.41 -19.13 6.12
N PHE A 42 -10.64 -18.92 5.05
CA PHE A 42 -9.72 -19.93 4.57
C PHE A 42 -8.44 -20.00 5.41
N VAL A 43 -8.33 -21.05 6.21
CA VAL A 43 -7.15 -21.34 7.04
C VAL A 43 -6.22 -22.31 6.31
N LEU A 44 -4.94 -21.95 6.23
CA LEU A 44 -3.91 -22.75 5.58
C LEU A 44 -3.50 -23.93 6.44
N ASP A 45 -3.26 -25.06 5.79
CA ASP A 45 -2.71 -26.26 6.40
C ASP A 45 -1.42 -26.71 5.70
N ALA A 46 -0.59 -27.46 6.42
CA ALA A 46 0.49 -28.21 5.80
C ALA A 46 -0.11 -29.43 5.07
N ARG A 47 0.01 -29.47 3.75
CA ARG A 47 -0.60 -30.54 2.93
C ARG A 47 0.33 -31.04 1.82
N PRO A 48 0.23 -32.32 1.45
CA PRO A 48 0.98 -32.82 0.33
C PRO A 48 0.40 -32.31 -1.00
N LEU A 49 1.26 -31.71 -1.82
CA LEU A 49 0.94 -31.26 -3.18
C LEU A 49 1.87 -31.99 -4.15
N ARG A 50 1.31 -32.75 -5.07
CA ARG A 50 2.08 -33.57 -6.04
C ARG A 50 3.19 -34.42 -5.39
N GLY A 51 2.91 -34.98 -4.21
CA GLY A 51 3.84 -35.82 -3.47
C GLY A 51 4.88 -35.08 -2.62
N VAL A 52 4.87 -33.75 -2.59
CA VAL A 52 5.75 -32.92 -1.76
C VAL A 52 4.92 -32.23 -0.71
N LEU A 53 5.34 -32.26 0.57
CA LEU A 53 4.67 -31.56 1.65
C LEU A 53 4.90 -30.05 1.53
N SER A 54 3.84 -29.28 1.29
CA SER A 54 3.87 -27.83 1.32
C SER A 54 3.50 -27.30 2.72
N GLN A 55 4.30 -26.42 3.25
CA GLN A 55 4.12 -25.77 4.55
C GLN A 55 3.58 -24.36 4.36
N GLY A 56 2.27 -24.23 4.15
CA GLY A 56 1.64 -22.97 3.79
C GLY A 56 1.82 -22.63 2.32
N MET A 57 1.79 -21.35 1.99
CA MET A 57 1.85 -20.85 0.61
C MET A 57 2.64 -19.54 0.50
N LEU A 58 3.08 -19.22 -0.73
CA LEU A 58 3.55 -17.89 -1.10
C LEU A 58 2.35 -17.09 -1.62
N ALA A 59 2.24 -15.82 -1.20
CA ALA A 59 1.03 -15.03 -1.40
C ALA A 59 1.07 -14.15 -2.65
N ALA A 60 -0.05 -14.06 -3.34
CA ALA A 60 -0.37 -13.07 -4.34
C ALA A 60 -0.98 -11.81 -3.69
N ALA A 61 -1.10 -10.72 -4.45
CA ALA A 61 -1.61 -9.44 -3.92
C ALA A 61 -3.09 -9.49 -3.54
N ASP A 62 -3.89 -10.23 -4.28
CA ASP A 62 -5.32 -10.43 -4.00
C ASP A 62 -5.55 -11.31 -2.77
N GLU A 63 -4.68 -12.29 -2.51
CA GLU A 63 -4.76 -13.14 -1.32
C GLU A 63 -4.46 -12.39 -0.02
N LEU A 64 -3.64 -11.33 -0.10
CA LEU A 64 -3.34 -10.43 1.03
C LEU A 64 -4.33 -9.26 1.15
N ASP A 65 -5.32 -9.16 0.26
CA ASP A 65 -6.26 -8.04 0.17
C ASP A 65 -5.62 -6.66 -0.05
N ILE A 66 -4.42 -6.61 -0.66
CA ILE A 66 -3.68 -5.39 -0.96
C ILE A 66 -3.65 -5.03 -2.46
N GLY A 67 -4.26 -5.85 -3.29
CA GLY A 67 -4.35 -5.65 -4.73
C GLY A 67 -5.37 -6.57 -5.38
N THR A 68 -5.39 -6.57 -6.71
CA THR A 68 -6.29 -7.41 -7.52
C THR A 68 -5.53 -8.35 -8.46
N ASP A 69 -4.20 -8.34 -8.37
CA ASP A 69 -3.33 -9.16 -9.21
C ASP A 69 -3.21 -10.57 -8.63
N HIS A 70 -3.49 -11.57 -9.48
CA HIS A 70 -3.38 -13.00 -9.20
C HIS A 70 -2.50 -13.74 -10.22
N GLU A 71 -1.83 -13.03 -11.12
CA GLU A 71 -1.00 -13.67 -12.16
C GLU A 71 0.30 -14.28 -11.60
N GLY A 72 0.73 -13.82 -10.41
CA GLY A 72 1.92 -14.31 -9.72
C GLY A 72 1.92 -14.01 -8.24
N ILE A 73 2.94 -14.49 -7.54
CA ILE A 73 3.16 -14.10 -6.13
C ILE A 73 3.78 -12.72 -6.05
N ILE A 74 3.64 -12.07 -4.89
CA ILE A 74 4.31 -10.80 -4.64
C ILE A 74 5.82 -11.03 -4.56
N GLU A 75 6.54 -10.31 -5.41
CA GLU A 75 7.97 -10.13 -5.32
C GLU A 75 8.29 -8.77 -4.72
N ILE A 76 9.10 -8.74 -3.67
CA ILE A 76 9.51 -7.50 -3.00
C ILE A 76 10.90 -7.14 -3.50
N HIS A 77 11.04 -5.97 -4.09
CA HIS A 77 12.30 -5.42 -4.53
C HIS A 77 12.83 -4.37 -3.55
N GLU A 78 14.13 -4.05 -3.62
CA GLU A 78 14.74 -3.05 -2.74
C GLU A 78 14.04 -1.68 -2.78
N HIS A 79 13.53 -1.29 -3.94
CA HIS A 79 12.80 -0.04 -4.12
C HIS A 79 11.37 -0.04 -3.53
N ASP A 80 10.84 -1.22 -3.18
CA ASP A 80 9.54 -1.35 -2.51
C ASP A 80 9.65 -1.11 -1.00
N VAL A 81 10.86 -1.19 -0.46
CA VAL A 81 11.10 -1.14 0.98
C VAL A 81 11.08 0.31 1.46
N PRO A 82 10.36 0.64 2.52
CA PRO A 82 10.38 1.98 3.10
C PRO A 82 11.79 2.43 3.50
N ALA A 83 12.08 3.72 3.37
CA ALA A 83 13.41 4.25 3.71
C ALA A 83 13.77 3.96 5.17
N GLY A 84 14.96 3.39 5.38
CA GLY A 84 15.47 3.04 6.70
C GLY A 84 15.02 1.68 7.24
N VAL A 85 14.27 0.91 6.45
CA VAL A 85 13.86 -0.46 6.78
C VAL A 85 14.81 -1.45 6.09
N GLU A 86 15.23 -2.48 6.80
CA GLU A 86 16.04 -3.59 6.28
C GLU A 86 15.19 -4.86 6.21
N LEU A 87 15.18 -5.53 5.06
CA LEU A 87 14.47 -6.80 4.91
C LEU A 87 15.18 -7.90 5.69
N THR A 88 14.43 -8.57 6.54
CA THR A 88 14.93 -9.70 7.33
C THR A 88 14.03 -10.92 7.08
N ALA A 89 14.66 -12.05 6.73
CA ALA A 89 13.92 -13.29 6.50
C ALA A 89 13.16 -13.75 7.76
N GLY A 90 11.86 -13.91 7.64
CA GLY A 90 10.96 -14.28 8.73
C GLY A 90 10.40 -13.11 9.53
N ALA A 91 10.72 -11.87 9.18
CA ALA A 91 10.05 -10.70 9.74
C ALA A 91 8.57 -10.65 9.29
N GLY A 92 7.72 -10.01 10.10
CA GLY A 92 6.32 -9.81 9.77
C GLY A 92 6.15 -8.82 8.61
N PHE A 93 5.41 -9.21 7.56
CA PHE A 93 5.19 -8.33 6.41
C PHE A 93 4.47 -7.04 6.80
N ALA A 94 3.38 -7.15 7.57
CA ALA A 94 2.62 -5.99 8.01
C ALA A 94 3.46 -5.02 8.85
N GLU A 95 4.27 -5.53 9.78
CA GLU A 95 5.17 -4.75 10.61
C GLU A 95 6.26 -4.07 9.76
N THR A 96 6.90 -4.82 8.85
CA THR A 96 7.97 -4.31 7.98
C THR A 96 7.50 -3.16 7.09
N PHE A 97 6.27 -3.23 6.60
CA PHE A 97 5.69 -2.25 5.67
C PHE A 97 4.76 -1.24 6.35
N GLY A 98 4.65 -1.25 7.67
CA GLY A 98 3.79 -0.32 8.42
C GLY A 98 2.30 -0.52 8.12
N LEU A 99 1.87 -1.76 7.87
CA LEU A 99 0.48 -2.12 7.58
C LEU A 99 -0.29 -2.55 8.84
N ASP A 100 0.38 -2.62 10.00
CA ASP A 100 -0.24 -2.89 11.30
C ASP A 100 -0.83 -1.59 11.85
N ASP A 101 -1.90 -1.13 11.22
CA ASP A 101 -2.58 0.13 11.53
C ASP A 101 -4.09 -0.03 11.32
N TYR A 102 -4.84 1.00 11.66
CA TYR A 102 -6.29 1.04 11.52
C TYR A 102 -6.71 2.00 10.41
N VAL A 103 -7.59 1.54 9.53
CA VAL A 103 -8.26 2.38 8.55
C VAL A 103 -9.63 2.78 9.10
N LEU A 104 -9.87 4.08 9.22
CA LEU A 104 -11.16 4.62 9.60
C LEU A 104 -11.92 5.00 8.33
N ASP A 105 -12.98 4.26 8.03
CA ASP A 105 -13.94 4.62 6.99
C ASP A 105 -14.99 5.57 7.55
N ILE A 106 -15.06 6.78 6.99
CA ILE A 106 -15.95 7.83 7.50
C ILE A 106 -16.94 8.24 6.44
N GLU A 107 -18.20 7.84 6.62
CA GLU A 107 -19.32 8.38 5.86
C GLU A 107 -20.06 9.44 6.69
N ASN A 108 -19.98 10.73 6.28
CA ASN A 108 -20.70 11.80 6.95
C ASN A 108 -21.29 12.78 5.94
N LYS A 109 -22.61 12.71 5.73
CA LYS A 109 -23.35 13.60 4.83
C LYS A 109 -23.34 15.07 5.28
N MET A 110 -23.03 15.34 6.54
CA MET A 110 -22.91 16.70 7.07
C MET A 110 -21.67 17.44 6.55
N PHE A 111 -20.69 16.73 5.98
CA PHE A 111 -19.49 17.33 5.41
C PHE A 111 -19.68 17.98 4.04
N THR A 112 -20.88 17.93 3.45
CA THR A 112 -21.14 18.47 2.11
C THR A 112 -20.72 19.94 1.94
N HIS A 113 -20.80 20.75 2.98
CA HIS A 113 -20.39 22.15 2.99
C HIS A 113 -18.96 22.36 3.50
N ARG A 114 -18.23 21.29 3.83
CA ARG A 114 -16.88 21.29 4.40
C ARG A 114 -15.90 20.60 3.46
N PRO A 115 -15.46 21.28 2.38
CA PRO A 115 -14.53 20.67 1.41
C PRO A 115 -13.19 20.26 2.03
N ASP A 116 -12.79 20.89 3.13
CA ASP A 116 -11.63 20.51 3.91
C ASP A 116 -11.72 19.10 4.52
N CYS A 117 -12.93 18.61 4.81
CA CYS A 117 -13.19 17.28 5.37
C CYS A 117 -13.32 16.18 4.31
N PHE A 118 -13.07 16.47 3.02
CA PHE A 118 -12.97 15.46 1.97
C PHE A 118 -11.54 14.90 1.83
N GLY A 119 -10.69 15.12 2.81
CA GLY A 119 -9.33 14.59 2.87
C GLY A 119 -8.90 14.29 4.30
N GLN A 120 -7.89 13.44 4.43
CA GLN A 120 -7.39 12.94 5.71
C GLN A 120 -7.01 14.07 6.70
N LEU A 121 -6.32 15.11 6.22
CA LEU A 121 -5.88 16.20 7.08
C LEU A 121 -7.03 17.03 7.65
N GLY A 122 -8.06 17.28 6.85
CA GLY A 122 -9.23 18.01 7.31
C GLY A 122 -10.01 17.23 8.35
N VAL A 123 -10.20 15.93 8.12
CA VAL A 123 -10.85 15.04 9.09
C VAL A 123 -10.03 14.94 10.37
N ALA A 124 -8.71 14.78 10.28
CA ALA A 124 -7.84 14.73 11.46
C ALA A 124 -7.92 16.02 12.29
N ARG A 125 -7.96 17.19 11.63
CA ARG A 125 -8.15 18.49 12.28
C ARG A 125 -9.49 18.60 12.97
N GLU A 126 -10.56 18.14 12.33
CA GLU A 126 -11.91 18.12 12.90
C GLU A 126 -11.98 17.22 14.14
N ILE A 127 -11.42 16.01 14.07
CA ILE A 127 -11.34 15.07 15.19
C ILE A 127 -10.54 15.69 16.34
N ALA A 128 -9.39 16.28 16.06
CA ALA A 128 -8.58 16.96 17.07
C ALA A 128 -9.38 18.08 17.78
N GLY A 129 -10.17 18.85 17.02
CA GLY A 129 -11.05 19.87 17.58
C GLY A 129 -12.14 19.28 18.48
N ILE A 130 -12.79 18.20 18.06
CA ILE A 130 -13.84 17.52 18.85
C ILE A 130 -13.28 17.00 20.18
N PHE A 131 -12.08 16.42 20.15
CA PHE A 131 -11.43 15.89 21.35
C PHE A 131 -10.61 16.92 22.13
N HIS A 132 -10.66 18.20 21.73
CA HIS A 132 -9.86 19.29 22.34
C HIS A 132 -8.35 18.98 22.36
N GLN A 133 -7.86 18.30 21.31
CA GLN A 133 -6.45 18.01 21.12
C GLN A 133 -5.82 19.00 20.16
N GLN A 134 -4.52 19.21 20.30
CA GLN A 134 -3.78 20.01 19.35
C GLN A 134 -3.59 19.23 18.05
N PHE A 135 -3.99 19.82 16.92
CA PHE A 135 -3.66 19.29 15.61
C PHE A 135 -2.24 19.72 15.21
N THR A 136 -1.44 18.77 14.77
CA THR A 136 -0.12 19.02 14.20
C THR A 136 -0.12 18.55 12.74
N SER A 137 0.18 19.48 11.83
CA SER A 137 0.31 19.13 10.41
C SER A 137 1.52 18.23 10.19
N PRO A 138 1.45 17.26 9.28
CA PRO A 138 2.62 16.49 8.89
C PRO A 138 3.67 17.36 8.19
N ASP A 139 4.94 17.08 8.39
CA ASP A 139 6.07 17.84 7.81
C ASP A 139 6.00 17.91 6.29
N TRP A 140 5.56 16.82 5.64
CA TRP A 140 5.41 16.78 4.16
C TRP A 140 4.34 17.73 3.63
N TYR A 141 3.36 18.13 4.44
CA TYR A 141 2.32 19.09 4.08
C TYR A 141 2.80 20.54 4.27
N GLU A 142 3.60 20.81 5.28
CA GLU A 142 4.13 22.14 5.60
C GLU A 142 5.35 22.49 4.75
N SER A 143 6.11 21.47 4.31
CA SER A 143 7.24 21.68 3.41
C SER A 143 6.75 22.09 2.02
N VAL A 144 6.78 23.38 1.72
CA VAL A 144 6.50 23.87 0.38
C VAL A 144 7.67 23.52 -0.52
N GLN A 145 7.54 22.42 -1.26
CA GLN A 145 8.47 22.14 -2.34
C GLN A 145 8.29 23.19 -3.43
N GLN A 146 9.32 23.96 -3.71
CA GLN A 146 9.32 24.86 -4.85
C GLN A 146 9.55 24.03 -6.12
N PHE A 147 8.47 23.80 -6.87
CA PHE A 147 8.56 23.20 -8.18
C PHE A 147 8.89 24.27 -9.21
N THR A 148 9.92 24.03 -10.01
CA THR A 148 10.23 24.83 -11.19
C THR A 148 9.93 24.02 -12.44
N ASN A 149 9.57 24.67 -13.53
CA ASN A 149 9.43 23.99 -14.81
C ASN A 149 10.75 23.31 -15.20
N ALA A 150 10.67 22.15 -15.83
CA ALA A 150 11.85 21.53 -16.40
C ALA A 150 12.50 22.47 -17.43
N GLU A 151 13.82 22.52 -17.43
CA GLU A 151 14.58 23.39 -18.31
C GLU A 151 14.18 23.15 -19.79
N GLY A 152 13.93 24.23 -20.52
CA GLY A 152 13.50 24.19 -21.91
C GLY A 152 12.03 23.80 -22.15
N LEU A 153 11.20 23.78 -21.09
CA LEU A 153 9.75 23.67 -21.20
C LEU A 153 9.09 25.01 -20.85
N ASP A 154 8.67 25.73 -21.89
CA ASP A 154 7.89 26.94 -21.73
C ASP A 154 6.42 26.60 -21.56
N LEU A 155 5.93 26.64 -20.33
CA LEU A 155 4.51 26.50 -20.03
C LEU A 155 3.84 27.86 -19.99
N LYS A 156 3.01 28.16 -21.00
CA LYS A 156 2.17 29.34 -21.01
C LYS A 156 0.79 28.98 -20.47
N VAL A 157 0.42 29.58 -19.35
CA VAL A 157 -0.92 29.46 -18.77
C VAL A 157 -1.71 30.75 -19.02
N THR A 158 -2.91 30.63 -19.61
CA THR A 158 -3.86 31.71 -19.78
C THR A 158 -5.08 31.41 -18.92
N ASN A 159 -5.48 32.37 -18.10
CA ASN A 159 -6.68 32.24 -17.27
C ASN A 159 -7.75 33.22 -17.82
N ASP A 160 -8.75 32.68 -18.51
CA ASP A 160 -9.84 33.45 -19.11
C ASP A 160 -11.01 33.71 -18.14
N ALA A 161 -10.94 33.16 -16.92
CA ALA A 161 -11.97 33.31 -15.91
C ALA A 161 -11.37 33.63 -14.51
N PRO A 162 -10.59 34.71 -14.37
CA PRO A 162 -9.86 35.02 -13.12
C PRO A 162 -10.78 35.29 -11.94
N GLU A 163 -12.01 35.72 -12.16
CA GLU A 163 -13.01 35.92 -11.10
C GLU A 163 -13.52 34.62 -10.50
N LEU A 164 -13.61 33.55 -11.33
CA LEU A 164 -14.06 32.23 -10.90
C LEU A 164 -12.90 31.37 -10.41
N VAL A 165 -11.73 31.55 -11.00
CA VAL A 165 -10.51 30.80 -10.67
C VAL A 165 -9.40 31.82 -10.34
N PRO A 166 -9.42 32.40 -9.15
CA PRO A 166 -8.49 33.48 -8.80
C PRO A 166 -7.04 33.01 -8.70
N ARG A 167 -6.82 31.69 -8.57
CA ARG A 167 -5.49 31.10 -8.48
C ARG A 167 -5.43 29.75 -9.20
N PHE A 168 -4.52 29.66 -10.15
CA PHE A 168 -4.20 28.42 -10.86
C PHE A 168 -2.68 28.28 -10.94
N MET A 169 -2.20 27.07 -10.64
CA MET A 169 -0.78 26.76 -10.72
C MET A 169 -0.58 25.54 -11.60
N ALA A 170 0.47 25.55 -12.41
CA ALA A 170 0.85 24.43 -13.24
C ALA A 170 2.38 24.31 -13.31
N VAL A 171 2.88 23.10 -13.39
CA VAL A 171 4.30 22.77 -13.57
C VAL A 171 4.44 21.81 -14.74
N ALA A 172 5.37 22.10 -15.64
CA ALA A 172 5.66 21.24 -16.77
C ALA A 172 6.77 20.23 -16.41
N PHE A 173 6.53 18.98 -16.79
CA PHE A 173 7.48 17.88 -16.65
C PHE A 173 7.81 17.29 -18.03
N ARG A 174 9.02 16.76 -18.19
CA ARG A 174 9.41 15.96 -19.34
C ARG A 174 10.14 14.70 -18.87
N ASP A 175 10.38 13.79 -19.80
CA ASP A 175 11.10 12.54 -19.54
C ASP A 175 10.44 11.69 -18.42
N VAL A 176 9.12 11.75 -18.38
CA VAL A 176 8.34 11.00 -17.38
C VAL A 176 8.28 9.54 -17.82
N THR A 177 8.85 8.65 -17.01
CA THR A 177 8.72 7.21 -17.18
C THR A 177 7.61 6.69 -16.28
N VAL A 178 6.61 6.05 -16.87
CA VAL A 178 5.56 5.38 -16.09
C VAL A 178 6.14 4.10 -15.52
N GLN A 179 6.13 3.99 -14.21
CA GLN A 179 6.54 2.81 -13.47
C GLN A 179 5.32 2.16 -12.79
N PRO A 180 5.31 0.84 -12.60
CA PRO A 180 4.38 0.22 -11.68
C PRO A 180 4.53 0.87 -10.29
N ARG A 181 3.43 1.02 -9.56
CA ARG A 181 3.52 1.51 -8.18
C ARG A 181 4.27 0.51 -7.32
N THR A 182 5.04 1.00 -6.35
CA THR A 182 5.72 0.13 -5.40
C THR A 182 4.72 -0.67 -4.56
N GLN A 183 5.12 -1.83 -4.06
CA GLN A 183 4.26 -2.68 -3.20
C GLN A 183 3.83 -1.93 -1.94
N TRP A 184 4.69 -1.09 -1.37
CA TRP A 184 4.34 -0.23 -0.26
C TRP A 184 3.17 0.71 -0.59
N VAL A 185 3.24 1.42 -1.73
CA VAL A 185 2.15 2.30 -2.19
C VAL A 185 0.89 1.48 -2.54
N ALA A 186 1.07 0.29 -3.12
CA ALA A 186 -0.04 -0.61 -3.43
C ALA A 186 -0.78 -1.03 -2.16
N ALA A 187 -0.06 -1.45 -1.13
CA ALA A 187 -0.61 -1.88 0.14
C ALA A 187 -1.34 -0.74 0.87
N HIS A 188 -0.71 0.44 0.98
CA HIS A 188 -1.32 1.60 1.65
C HIS A 188 -2.52 2.21 0.90
N CYS A 189 -2.51 2.17 -0.44
CA CYS A 189 -3.63 2.69 -1.24
C CYS A 189 -4.70 1.64 -1.57
N GLY A 190 -4.34 0.35 -1.53
CA GLY A 190 -5.24 -0.76 -1.85
C GLY A 190 -6.36 -0.92 -0.83
N GLY A 191 -6.01 -0.86 0.45
CA GLY A 191 -6.97 -0.94 1.55
C GLY A 191 -8.02 0.18 1.57
N ALA A 192 -7.73 1.34 0.96
CA ALA A 192 -8.68 2.45 0.83
C ALA A 192 -9.72 2.26 -0.29
N ARG A 193 -9.63 1.21 -1.12
CA ARG A 193 -10.51 1.00 -2.28
C ARG A 193 -11.59 -0.05 -2.08
N ARG A 194 -11.59 -0.78 -0.98
CA ARG A 194 -12.56 -1.86 -0.75
C ARG A 194 -13.55 -1.51 0.36
N ARG A 195 -14.44 -0.57 0.04
CA ARG A 195 -15.80 -0.52 0.60
C ARG A 195 -16.73 0.29 -0.30
#